data_e658e647e8d373b00ad35fc17f85282b
#
_entry.id   e658e647e8d373b00ad35fc17f85282b
#
_cell.length_a   1.000
_cell.length_b   1.000
_cell.length_c   1.000
_cell.angle_alpha   90.00
_cell.angle_beta   90.00
_cell.angle_gamma   90.00
#
_symmetry.space_group_name_H-M   'P 1'
#
loop_
_entity.id
_entity.type
_entity.pdbx_description
1 polymer ?
#
loop_
_entity_poly.entity_id
_entity_poly.type
_entity_poly.pdbx_seq_one_letter_code
_entity_poly.pdbx_strand_id
1 'polypeptide(L)'
;MNLAELSIGKRAITYFATVLLVVGGVFSYFQLGQLEDPEFTVKTGAIITSYPGASAEQVELEITDRIETKLQEMSELKNVYSSSRPGLSIIKVDIKNEYWSDRLPQVWDIMRKKISDIEHTLPPGSGKPHINDDFGYVFGFLLAVTGDGYSYAELETQVKALRKELKLVPGVARIDLWGVQEKRIFIDVAETQATQLGITKEDIQRTLTNQNIVVDAGSVDLQDQRFRVAPTGEFTSPEEIADLAVTGTTMSGMMAYRSALGAVSSGDRGQHMQGEGQILRIRDFGTVNRGYVDPPGTLMRFNGQPGIVLALAPLAGVNAVEMGRAVDQRLSELKDNLPVGIEVNEITWQSDIVDESIMGFMVNLIQAIVIVLVVLAATMGLRVGILIGVSGLIFP
;
A
#
# COMPACT_ATOMS: atom_id res chain seq x y z
N MET A 1 29.46 54.41 6.95
CA MET A 1 28.14 54.86 7.39
C MET A 1 27.64 53.81 8.37
N ASN A 2 27.48 54.14 9.62
CA ASN A 2 27.02 53.18 10.64
C ASN A 2 25.51 52.96 10.44
N LEU A 3 25.07 51.69 10.41
CA LEU A 3 23.66 51.34 10.25
C LEU A 3 22.78 52.03 11.30
N ALA A 4 23.29 52.19 12.53
CA ALA A 4 22.59 52.89 13.61
C ALA A 4 22.37 54.38 13.29
N GLU A 5 23.36 55.08 12.72
CA GLU A 5 23.27 56.50 12.33
C GLU A 5 22.26 56.69 11.19
N LEU A 6 22.21 55.75 10.23
CA LEU A 6 21.26 55.76 9.13
C LEU A 6 19.82 55.54 9.65
N SER A 7 19.63 54.61 10.60
CA SER A 7 18.34 54.26 11.20
C SER A 7 17.78 55.45 12.02
N ILE A 8 18.61 56.16 12.78
CA ILE A 8 18.20 57.32 13.57
C ILE A 8 17.91 58.53 12.66
N GLY A 9 18.72 58.72 11.59
CA GLY A 9 18.58 59.81 10.65
C GLY A 9 17.38 59.72 9.73
N LYS A 10 16.96 58.49 9.36
CA LYS A 10 15.84 58.24 8.44
C LYS A 10 14.71 57.44 9.09
N ARG A 11 14.11 58.00 10.12
CA ARG A 11 13.08 57.35 10.96
C ARG A 11 11.92 56.71 10.15
N ALA A 12 11.48 57.39 9.08
CA ALA A 12 10.38 56.87 8.26
C ALA A 12 10.74 55.52 7.54
N ILE A 13 11.99 55.40 7.07
CA ILE A 13 12.46 54.20 6.44
C ILE A 13 12.61 53.06 7.46
N THR A 14 13.09 53.36 8.66
CA THR A 14 13.21 52.39 9.74
C THR A 14 11.83 51.85 10.16
N TYR A 15 10.86 52.73 10.39
CA TYR A 15 9.48 52.29 10.72
C TYR A 15 8.89 51.44 9.59
N PHE A 16 9.04 51.84 8.33
CA PHE A 16 8.53 51.09 7.22
C PHE A 16 9.17 49.68 7.13
N ALA A 17 10.50 49.59 7.28
CA ALA A 17 11.22 48.32 7.30
C ALA A 17 10.75 47.41 8.47
N THR A 18 10.58 47.99 9.66
CA THR A 18 10.14 47.27 10.83
C THR A 18 8.71 46.71 10.63
N VAL A 19 7.79 47.52 10.11
CA VAL A 19 6.40 47.06 9.83
C VAL A 19 6.43 45.97 8.76
N LEU A 20 7.24 46.12 7.72
CA LEU A 20 7.37 45.12 6.66
C LEU A 20 7.93 43.81 7.17
N LEU A 21 8.92 43.85 8.07
CA LEU A 21 9.45 42.62 8.71
C LEU A 21 8.42 41.93 9.61
N VAL A 22 7.69 42.69 10.42
CA VAL A 22 6.65 42.13 11.31
C VAL A 22 5.53 41.50 10.49
N VAL A 23 5.01 42.24 9.49
CA VAL A 23 3.92 41.73 8.63
C VAL A 23 4.41 40.52 7.81
N GLY A 24 5.62 40.60 7.25
CA GLY A 24 6.23 39.50 6.52
C GLY A 24 6.47 38.26 7.40
N GLY A 25 6.94 38.46 8.63
CA GLY A 25 7.14 37.36 9.58
C GLY A 25 5.84 36.66 9.98
N VAL A 26 4.81 37.45 10.28
CA VAL A 26 3.47 36.91 10.60
C VAL A 26 2.90 36.16 9.39
N PHE A 27 3.00 36.72 8.20
CA PHE A 27 2.55 36.06 6.97
C PHE A 27 3.30 34.76 6.70
N SER A 28 4.61 34.75 6.85
CA SER A 28 5.45 33.56 6.69
C SER A 28 5.11 32.47 7.70
N TYR A 29 4.79 32.84 8.95
CA TYR A 29 4.39 31.88 9.99
C TYR A 29 3.17 31.07 9.58
N PHE A 30 2.15 31.73 9.00
CA PHE A 30 0.93 31.03 8.54
C PHE A 30 1.13 30.20 7.28
N GLN A 31 2.23 30.39 6.55
CA GLN A 31 2.56 29.58 5.37
C GLN A 31 3.52 28.42 5.65
N LEU A 32 4.09 28.36 6.84
CA LEU A 32 4.97 27.25 7.21
C LEU A 32 4.15 25.96 7.39
N GLY A 33 4.63 24.87 6.76
CA GLY A 33 4.13 23.54 7.01
C GLY A 33 4.33 23.16 8.49
N GLN A 34 3.32 22.62 9.12
CA GLN A 34 3.36 22.17 10.50
C GLN A 34 3.35 20.65 10.51
N LEU A 35 4.48 20.04 10.79
CA LEU A 35 4.71 18.60 10.87
C LEU A 35 5.36 18.30 12.22
N GLU A 36 5.11 17.12 12.79
CA GLU A 36 5.75 16.65 14.02
C GLU A 36 7.25 16.48 13.82
N ASP A 37 7.63 15.78 12.75
CA ASP A 37 9.01 15.59 12.33
C ASP A 37 9.25 16.27 10.98
N PRO A 38 10.48 16.83 10.76
CA PRO A 38 10.82 17.37 9.45
C PRO A 38 10.78 16.27 8.39
N GLU A 39 10.36 16.63 7.19
CA GLU A 39 10.36 15.71 6.07
C GLU A 39 11.77 15.17 5.81
N PHE A 40 11.91 13.87 5.77
CA PHE A 40 13.13 13.21 5.40
C PHE A 40 12.94 12.37 4.13
N THR A 41 13.93 12.46 3.27
CA THR A 41 13.92 11.70 2.01
C THR A 41 14.54 10.33 2.26
N VAL A 42 13.75 9.28 2.23
CA VAL A 42 14.25 7.91 2.31
C VAL A 42 14.91 7.53 1.00
N LYS A 43 16.23 7.33 1.05
CA LYS A 43 17.08 6.99 -0.11
C LYS A 43 17.39 5.49 -0.16
N THR A 44 16.56 4.70 0.46
CA THR A 44 16.69 3.26 0.54
C THR A 44 15.50 2.59 -0.12
N GLY A 45 15.76 1.60 -0.96
CA GLY A 45 14.77 0.70 -1.55
C GLY A 45 15.06 -0.74 -1.17
N ALA A 46 14.10 -1.62 -1.30
CA ALA A 46 14.26 -3.06 -1.11
C ALA A 46 13.75 -3.83 -2.32
N ILE A 47 14.49 -4.88 -2.71
CA ILE A 47 14.09 -5.81 -3.75
C ILE A 47 13.97 -7.19 -3.10
N ILE A 48 12.80 -7.79 -3.19
CA ILE A 48 12.50 -9.08 -2.58
C ILE A 48 12.14 -10.05 -3.70
N THR A 49 12.87 -11.17 -3.78
CA THR A 49 12.63 -12.19 -4.80
C THR A 49 12.50 -13.55 -4.13
N SER A 50 11.38 -14.24 -4.37
CA SER A 50 11.15 -15.59 -3.87
C SER A 50 11.73 -16.64 -4.83
N TYR A 51 12.34 -17.69 -4.29
CA TYR A 51 12.79 -18.85 -5.06
C TYR A 51 12.50 -20.14 -4.25
N PRO A 52 11.24 -20.57 -4.21
CA PRO A 52 10.81 -21.69 -3.37
C PRO A 52 11.58 -22.96 -3.68
N GLY A 53 12.07 -23.64 -2.64
CA GLY A 53 12.81 -24.89 -2.74
C GLY A 53 14.32 -24.75 -2.97
N ALA A 54 14.82 -23.54 -3.26
CA ALA A 54 16.24 -23.28 -3.41
C ALA A 54 16.96 -23.15 -2.06
N SER A 55 18.19 -23.62 -1.96
CA SER A 55 19.09 -23.37 -0.83
C SER A 55 19.53 -21.90 -0.80
N ALA A 56 20.06 -21.43 0.34
CA ALA A 56 20.58 -20.05 0.45
C ALA A 56 21.70 -19.78 -0.58
N GLU A 57 22.57 -20.75 -0.83
CA GLU A 57 23.66 -20.65 -1.80
C GLU A 57 23.12 -20.55 -3.25
N GLN A 58 22.10 -21.34 -3.59
CA GLN A 58 21.45 -21.23 -4.90
C GLN A 58 20.76 -19.89 -5.09
N VAL A 59 20.06 -19.39 -4.05
CA VAL A 59 19.45 -18.06 -4.08
C VAL A 59 20.51 -16.99 -4.29
N GLU A 60 21.68 -17.12 -3.65
CA GLU A 60 22.76 -16.16 -3.80
C GLU A 60 23.32 -16.15 -5.22
N LEU A 61 23.72 -17.31 -5.73
CA LEU A 61 24.40 -17.41 -7.03
C LEU A 61 23.44 -17.15 -8.22
N GLU A 62 22.19 -17.57 -8.11
CA GLU A 62 21.26 -17.53 -9.25
C GLU A 62 20.34 -16.31 -9.26
N ILE A 63 20.07 -15.71 -8.11
CA ILE A 63 19.17 -14.56 -7.97
C ILE A 63 19.93 -13.33 -7.51
N THR A 64 20.54 -13.38 -6.31
CA THR A 64 21.09 -12.21 -5.62
C THR A 64 22.23 -11.59 -6.43
N ASP A 65 23.22 -12.39 -6.82
CA ASP A 65 24.39 -11.95 -7.58
C ASP A 65 24.01 -11.30 -8.92
N ARG A 66 23.02 -11.87 -9.62
CA ARG A 66 22.54 -11.31 -10.90
C ARG A 66 21.89 -9.95 -10.71
N ILE A 67 21.06 -9.80 -9.66
CA ILE A 67 20.40 -8.54 -9.37
C ILE A 67 21.42 -7.51 -8.90
N GLU A 68 22.36 -7.88 -8.02
CA GLU A 68 23.42 -6.99 -7.56
C GLU A 68 24.31 -6.49 -8.69
N THR A 69 24.75 -7.39 -9.56
CA THR A 69 25.55 -7.04 -10.74
C THR A 69 24.82 -6.01 -11.60
N LYS A 70 23.52 -6.18 -11.79
CA LYS A 70 22.72 -5.22 -12.56
C LYS A 70 22.53 -3.89 -11.87
N LEU A 71 22.38 -3.89 -10.55
CA LEU A 71 22.28 -2.68 -9.75
C LEU A 71 23.59 -1.88 -9.74
N GLN A 72 24.74 -2.56 -9.73
CA GLN A 72 26.06 -1.92 -9.77
C GLN A 72 26.35 -1.13 -11.06
N GLU A 73 25.54 -1.35 -12.11
CA GLU A 73 25.60 -0.50 -13.32
C GLU A 73 24.97 0.88 -13.11
N MET A 74 24.30 1.13 -11.96
CA MET A 74 23.66 2.42 -11.68
C MET A 74 24.68 3.40 -11.11
N SER A 75 24.82 4.56 -11.75
CA SER A 75 25.68 5.64 -11.28
C SER A 75 25.19 6.28 -9.98
N GLU A 76 23.89 6.17 -9.72
CA GLU A 76 23.18 6.71 -8.56
C GLU A 76 23.36 5.86 -7.30
N LEU A 77 23.82 4.63 -7.46
CA LEU A 77 23.99 3.67 -6.37
C LEU A 77 25.10 4.12 -5.39
N LYS A 78 24.78 4.04 -4.09
CA LYS A 78 25.76 4.25 -3.00
C LYS A 78 26.25 2.92 -2.44
N ASN A 79 25.32 2.08 -1.94
CA ASN A 79 25.61 0.77 -1.38
C ASN A 79 24.50 -0.23 -1.72
N VAL A 80 24.86 -1.50 -1.78
CA VAL A 80 23.92 -2.64 -1.84
C VAL A 80 24.23 -3.56 -0.66
N TYR A 81 23.19 -3.99 0.02
CA TYR A 81 23.25 -4.98 1.08
C TYR A 81 22.27 -6.09 0.76
N SER A 82 22.73 -7.32 0.77
CA SER A 82 21.88 -8.46 0.46
C SER A 82 21.86 -9.49 1.58
N SER A 83 20.79 -10.24 1.62
CA SER A 83 20.62 -11.40 2.50
C SER A 83 19.94 -12.51 1.72
N SER A 84 20.69 -13.57 1.43
CA SER A 84 20.22 -14.78 0.77
C SER A 84 19.81 -15.81 1.82
N ARG A 85 18.56 -16.22 1.79
CA ARG A 85 17.98 -17.23 2.69
C ARG A 85 17.40 -18.37 1.86
N PRO A 86 17.17 -19.56 2.43
CA PRO A 86 16.48 -20.62 1.71
C PRO A 86 15.15 -20.13 1.15
N GLY A 87 15.00 -20.14 -0.17
CA GLY A 87 13.79 -19.73 -0.87
C GLY A 87 13.58 -18.22 -1.01
N LEU A 88 14.47 -17.34 -0.52
CA LEU A 88 14.23 -15.90 -0.48
C LEU A 88 15.51 -15.07 -0.61
N SER A 89 15.52 -14.13 -1.56
CA SER A 89 16.53 -13.07 -1.69
C SER A 89 15.94 -11.74 -1.22
N ILE A 90 16.68 -11.01 -0.39
CA ILE A 90 16.33 -9.66 0.07
C ILE A 90 17.54 -8.77 -0.20
N ILE A 91 17.36 -7.76 -1.04
CA ILE A 91 18.41 -6.82 -1.43
C ILE A 91 17.97 -5.41 -1.05
N LYS A 92 18.76 -4.76 -0.21
CA LYS A 92 18.57 -3.37 0.20
C LYS A 92 19.50 -2.49 -0.63
N VAL A 93 18.95 -1.47 -1.25
CA VAL A 93 19.65 -0.55 -2.15
C VAL A 93 19.66 0.85 -1.54
N ASP A 94 20.84 1.42 -1.30
CA ASP A 94 20.99 2.78 -0.84
C ASP A 94 21.47 3.68 -1.99
N ILE A 95 20.79 4.81 -2.19
CA ILE A 95 21.09 5.81 -3.22
C ILE A 95 22.00 6.89 -2.64
N LYS A 96 22.87 7.48 -3.46
CA LYS A 96 23.79 8.56 -3.09
C LYS A 96 23.05 9.76 -2.49
N ASN A 97 23.72 10.45 -1.57
CA ASN A 97 23.13 11.54 -0.81
C ASN A 97 22.80 12.78 -1.65
N GLU A 98 23.39 12.92 -2.83
CA GLU A 98 23.16 14.03 -3.76
C GLU A 98 21.80 14.01 -4.48
N TYR A 99 21.08 12.87 -4.43
CA TYR A 99 19.74 12.74 -4.99
C TYR A 99 18.69 13.05 -3.92
N TRP A 100 17.95 14.13 -4.11
CA TRP A 100 16.88 14.58 -3.20
C TRP A 100 15.51 14.18 -3.73
N SER A 101 14.47 14.56 -3.02
CA SER A 101 13.08 14.21 -3.31
C SER A 101 12.62 14.54 -4.74
N ASP A 102 13.21 15.57 -5.36
CA ASP A 102 12.92 15.99 -6.74
C ASP A 102 13.44 15.01 -7.80
N ARG A 103 14.57 14.36 -7.56
CA ARG A 103 15.22 13.42 -8.51
C ARG A 103 15.07 11.95 -8.14
N LEU A 104 14.75 11.65 -6.89
CA LEU A 104 14.68 10.29 -6.39
C LEU A 104 13.64 9.41 -7.13
N PRO A 105 12.45 9.89 -7.50
CA PRO A 105 11.49 9.09 -8.29
C PRO A 105 12.09 8.61 -9.61
N GLN A 106 12.86 9.44 -10.32
CA GLN A 106 13.53 9.04 -11.55
C GLN A 106 14.60 7.96 -11.30
N VAL A 107 15.31 8.02 -10.18
CA VAL A 107 16.30 7.00 -9.81
C VAL A 107 15.63 5.66 -9.56
N TRP A 108 14.47 5.66 -8.89
CA TRP A 108 13.68 4.45 -8.69
C TRP A 108 13.14 3.88 -9.99
N ASP A 109 12.75 4.72 -10.94
CA ASP A 109 12.34 4.27 -12.29
C ASP A 109 13.49 3.62 -13.05
N ILE A 110 14.71 4.18 -12.95
CA ILE A 110 15.92 3.56 -13.52
C ILE A 110 16.16 2.19 -12.89
N MET A 111 16.06 2.08 -11.55
CA MET A 111 16.21 0.81 -10.84
C MET A 111 15.19 -0.22 -11.30
N ARG A 112 13.88 0.15 -11.36
CA ARG A 112 12.81 -0.73 -11.85
C ARG A 112 13.10 -1.22 -13.27
N LYS A 113 13.51 -0.32 -14.16
CA LYS A 113 13.87 -0.67 -15.53
C LYS A 113 15.01 -1.69 -15.57
N LYS A 114 16.09 -1.46 -14.83
CA LYS A 114 17.24 -2.37 -14.78
C LYS A 114 16.88 -3.77 -14.25
N ILE A 115 16.01 -3.83 -13.24
CA ILE A 115 15.53 -5.11 -12.71
C ILE A 115 14.60 -5.80 -13.71
N SER A 116 13.71 -5.06 -14.37
CA SER A 116 12.85 -5.61 -15.42
C SER A 116 13.64 -6.19 -16.60
N ASP A 117 14.75 -5.54 -16.98
CA ASP A 117 15.62 -6.00 -18.08
C ASP A 117 16.22 -7.39 -17.82
N ILE A 118 16.40 -7.79 -16.55
CA ILE A 118 16.97 -9.11 -16.21
C ILE A 118 15.92 -10.12 -15.73
N GLU A 119 14.67 -9.73 -15.53
CA GLU A 119 13.61 -10.62 -15.01
C GLU A 119 13.54 -11.93 -15.79
N HIS A 120 13.63 -11.87 -17.12
CA HIS A 120 13.55 -13.03 -17.99
C HIS A 120 14.80 -13.93 -17.94
N THR A 121 15.90 -13.47 -17.35
CA THR A 121 17.16 -14.25 -17.19
C THR A 121 17.23 -15.00 -15.87
N LEU A 122 16.30 -14.71 -14.94
CA LEU A 122 16.24 -15.40 -13.67
C LEU A 122 15.81 -16.87 -13.87
N PRO A 123 16.18 -17.76 -12.95
CA PRO A 123 15.92 -19.19 -13.12
C PRO A 123 14.42 -19.52 -13.11
N PRO A 124 14.00 -20.56 -13.84
CA PRO A 124 12.62 -21.03 -13.80
C PRO A 124 12.21 -21.43 -12.38
N GLY A 125 11.01 -21.02 -11.96
CA GLY A 125 10.50 -21.25 -10.60
C GLY A 125 10.83 -20.16 -9.61
N SER A 126 11.66 -19.17 -9.96
CA SER A 126 11.77 -17.94 -9.19
C SER A 126 10.55 -17.06 -9.39
N GLY A 127 10.15 -16.36 -8.33
CA GLY A 127 9.15 -15.32 -8.40
C GLY A 127 9.70 -14.06 -9.08
N LYS A 128 8.79 -13.17 -9.50
CA LYS A 128 9.18 -11.85 -9.99
C LYS A 128 9.79 -11.02 -8.86
N PRO A 129 10.88 -10.27 -9.12
CA PRO A 129 11.43 -9.33 -8.15
C PRO A 129 10.39 -8.28 -7.76
N HIS A 130 10.04 -8.23 -6.48
CA HIS A 130 9.17 -7.21 -5.92
C HIS A 130 10.02 -6.06 -5.40
N ILE A 131 9.85 -4.88 -6.01
CA ILE A 131 10.59 -3.68 -5.65
C ILE A 131 9.71 -2.85 -4.74
N ASN A 132 10.23 -2.55 -3.54
CA ASN A 132 9.61 -1.63 -2.59
C ASN A 132 10.55 -0.44 -2.40
N ASP A 133 10.12 0.72 -2.85
CA ASP A 133 10.79 2.03 -2.72
C ASP A 133 9.91 3.03 -1.97
N ASP A 134 8.76 2.59 -1.47
CA ASP A 134 7.74 3.40 -0.80
C ASP A 134 7.96 3.51 0.73
N PHE A 135 9.21 3.66 1.17
CA PHE A 135 9.52 3.83 2.61
C PHE A 135 9.34 5.27 3.10
N GLY A 136 9.03 6.21 2.21
CA GLY A 136 8.96 7.64 2.52
C GLY A 136 7.64 8.10 3.16
N TYR A 137 6.62 7.25 3.23
CA TYR A 137 5.35 7.63 3.81
C TYR A 137 5.34 7.43 5.33
N VAL A 138 5.17 8.53 6.05
CA VAL A 138 4.94 8.50 7.51
C VAL A 138 3.44 8.51 7.75
N PHE A 139 2.93 7.45 8.38
CA PHE A 139 1.51 7.34 8.72
C PHE A 139 1.26 7.94 10.11
N GLY A 140 1.08 9.26 10.16
CA GLY A 140 0.83 9.99 11.40
C GLY A 140 -0.62 9.95 11.88
N PHE A 141 -1.55 9.47 11.05
CA PHE A 141 -2.97 9.40 11.36
C PHE A 141 -3.44 7.95 11.26
N LEU A 142 -3.83 7.38 12.40
CA LEU A 142 -4.27 5.99 12.48
C LEU A 142 -5.69 5.92 13.04
N LEU A 143 -6.60 5.33 12.27
CA LEU A 143 -8.00 5.14 12.63
C LEU A 143 -8.30 3.64 12.71
N ALA A 144 -8.72 3.16 13.88
CA ALA A 144 -9.25 1.81 14.05
C ALA A 144 -10.74 1.79 13.71
N VAL A 145 -11.13 0.96 12.77
CA VAL A 145 -12.53 0.70 12.45
C VAL A 145 -12.90 -0.66 13.00
N THR A 146 -13.87 -0.68 13.91
CA THR A 146 -14.42 -1.88 14.53
C THR A 146 -15.91 -1.99 14.21
N GLY A 147 -16.47 -3.19 14.29
CA GLY A 147 -17.90 -3.42 14.01
C GLY A 147 -18.46 -4.43 15.00
N ASP A 148 -19.41 -4.02 15.82
CA ASP A 148 -20.14 -4.94 16.70
C ASP A 148 -21.28 -5.60 15.92
N GLY A 149 -21.31 -6.94 15.93
CA GLY A 149 -22.29 -7.73 15.19
C GLY A 149 -22.05 -7.88 13.68
N TYR A 150 -20.94 -7.34 13.15
CA TYR A 150 -20.56 -7.43 11.74
C TYR A 150 -19.56 -8.57 11.52
N SER A 151 -19.73 -9.27 10.40
CA SER A 151 -18.71 -10.17 9.90
C SER A 151 -17.49 -9.38 9.43
N TYR A 152 -16.31 -10.02 9.42
CA TYR A 152 -15.09 -9.37 8.95
C TYR A 152 -15.20 -8.89 7.49
N ALA A 153 -15.96 -9.60 6.64
CA ALA A 153 -16.17 -9.24 5.24
C ALA A 153 -17.01 -7.95 5.08
N GLU A 154 -18.03 -7.79 5.91
CA GLU A 154 -18.85 -6.58 5.95
C GLU A 154 -18.02 -5.39 6.46
N LEU A 155 -17.27 -5.59 7.55
CA LEU A 155 -16.35 -4.57 8.07
C LEU A 155 -15.34 -4.12 7.02
N GLU A 156 -14.70 -5.06 6.32
CA GLU A 156 -13.76 -4.75 5.24
C GLU A 156 -14.40 -3.92 4.12
N THR A 157 -15.66 -4.22 3.78
CA THR A 157 -16.40 -3.50 2.74
C THR A 157 -16.64 -2.03 3.16
N GLN A 158 -17.02 -1.81 4.41
CA GLN A 158 -17.22 -0.46 4.95
C GLN A 158 -15.91 0.33 5.07
N VAL A 159 -14.84 -0.33 5.52
CA VAL A 159 -13.51 0.28 5.59
C VAL A 159 -12.99 0.69 4.21
N LYS A 160 -13.23 -0.13 3.18
CA LYS A 160 -12.89 0.22 1.80
C LYS A 160 -13.71 1.40 1.26
N ALA A 161 -14.98 1.52 1.68
CA ALA A 161 -15.80 2.69 1.34
C ALA A 161 -15.26 3.95 2.02
N LEU A 162 -14.98 3.90 3.34
CA LEU A 162 -14.36 4.99 4.08
C LEU A 162 -13.02 5.42 3.46
N ARG A 163 -12.17 4.47 3.09
CA ARG A 163 -10.90 4.77 2.40
C ARG A 163 -11.10 5.57 1.13
N LYS A 164 -12.12 5.26 0.32
CA LYS A 164 -12.41 5.99 -0.92
C LYS A 164 -12.78 7.44 -0.64
N GLU A 165 -13.62 7.66 0.37
CA GLU A 165 -14.07 9.00 0.76
C GLU A 165 -12.93 9.83 1.36
N LEU A 166 -12.15 9.25 2.27
CA LEU A 166 -11.04 9.94 2.91
C LEU A 166 -9.89 10.25 1.94
N LYS A 167 -9.73 9.45 0.87
CA LYS A 167 -8.72 9.73 -0.16
C LYS A 167 -9.01 11.01 -0.96
N LEU A 168 -10.23 11.48 -0.95
CA LEU A 168 -10.64 12.73 -1.63
C LEU A 168 -10.34 13.98 -0.78
N VAL A 169 -9.95 13.80 0.48
CA VAL A 169 -9.62 14.91 1.37
C VAL A 169 -8.31 15.56 0.91
N PRO A 170 -8.28 16.91 0.76
CA PRO A 170 -7.07 17.62 0.41
C PRO A 170 -5.94 17.36 1.41
N GLY A 171 -4.74 17.15 0.91
CA GLY A 171 -3.56 16.90 1.75
C GLY A 171 -3.29 15.42 2.05
N VAL A 172 -4.22 14.51 1.80
CA VAL A 172 -4.01 13.07 1.96
C VAL A 172 -3.26 12.50 0.75
N ALA A 173 -2.03 12.02 0.98
CA ALA A 173 -1.23 11.35 -0.06
C ALA A 173 -1.64 9.92 -0.26
N ARG A 174 -1.69 9.16 0.84
CA ARG A 174 -1.87 7.71 0.81
C ARG A 174 -2.70 7.25 2.01
N ILE A 175 -3.51 6.22 1.78
CA ILE A 175 -4.23 5.52 2.83
C ILE A 175 -3.99 4.03 2.65
N ASP A 176 -3.33 3.42 3.63
CA ASP A 176 -3.13 1.98 3.69
C ASP A 176 -4.08 1.34 4.69
N LEU A 177 -4.47 0.11 4.40
CA LEU A 177 -5.31 -0.69 5.28
C LEU A 177 -4.44 -1.73 5.98
N TRP A 178 -4.39 -1.67 7.32
CA TRP A 178 -3.63 -2.64 8.11
C TRP A 178 -4.57 -3.63 8.79
N GLY A 179 -4.13 -4.89 8.84
CA GLY A 179 -4.92 -5.97 9.41
C GLY A 179 -5.94 -6.58 8.46
N VAL A 180 -5.94 -6.19 7.17
CA VAL A 180 -6.79 -6.83 6.16
C VAL A 180 -6.29 -8.24 5.89
N GLN A 181 -7.21 -9.21 6.01
CA GLN A 181 -6.92 -10.61 5.76
C GLN A 181 -7.07 -10.95 4.28
N GLU A 182 -6.24 -11.88 3.81
CA GLU A 182 -6.31 -12.36 2.43
C GLU A 182 -7.51 -13.28 2.23
N LYS A 183 -8.39 -12.91 1.30
CA LYS A 183 -9.51 -13.74 0.87
C LYS A 183 -9.04 -14.80 -0.13
N ARG A 184 -9.47 -16.04 0.09
CA ARG A 184 -9.22 -17.15 -0.84
C ARG A 184 -10.49 -17.94 -1.08
N ILE A 185 -10.50 -18.66 -2.19
CA ILE A 185 -11.50 -19.70 -2.46
C ILE A 185 -10.83 -21.04 -2.13
N PHE A 186 -11.43 -21.76 -1.18
CA PHE A 186 -10.99 -23.08 -0.76
C PHE A 186 -11.80 -24.12 -1.52
N ILE A 187 -11.11 -25.08 -2.10
CA ILE A 187 -11.70 -26.25 -2.73
C ILE A 187 -11.28 -27.44 -1.90
N ASP A 188 -12.17 -27.88 -1.02
CA ASP A 188 -11.96 -29.03 -0.15
C ASP A 188 -12.41 -30.30 -0.87
N VAL A 189 -11.46 -31.16 -1.20
CA VAL A 189 -11.71 -32.37 -1.98
C VAL A 189 -11.65 -33.60 -1.07
N ALA A 190 -12.66 -34.43 -1.12
CA ALA A 190 -12.64 -35.74 -0.48
C ALA A 190 -11.72 -36.69 -1.27
N GLU A 191 -10.49 -36.90 -0.79
CA GLU A 191 -9.42 -37.63 -1.46
C GLU A 191 -9.85 -39.04 -1.88
N THR A 192 -10.61 -39.77 -1.03
CA THR A 192 -11.13 -41.08 -1.33
C THR A 192 -12.12 -41.08 -2.50
N GLN A 193 -12.98 -40.08 -2.58
CA GLN A 193 -13.94 -39.95 -3.69
C GLN A 193 -13.26 -39.53 -4.98
N ALA A 194 -12.36 -38.57 -4.93
CA ALA A 194 -11.60 -38.10 -6.08
C ALA A 194 -10.75 -39.23 -6.68
N THR A 195 -10.10 -40.04 -5.83
CA THR A 195 -9.31 -41.20 -6.27
C THR A 195 -10.20 -42.29 -6.92
N GLN A 196 -11.38 -42.57 -6.36
CA GLN A 196 -12.34 -43.51 -6.97
C GLN A 196 -12.84 -43.05 -8.34
N LEU A 197 -12.97 -41.74 -8.52
CA LEU A 197 -13.40 -41.12 -9.77
C LEU A 197 -12.22 -40.89 -10.74
N GLY A 198 -10.97 -41.21 -10.33
CA GLY A 198 -9.76 -41.04 -11.15
C GLY A 198 -9.39 -39.59 -11.40
N ILE A 199 -9.76 -38.68 -10.48
CA ILE A 199 -9.44 -37.25 -10.56
C ILE A 199 -8.26 -36.96 -9.66
N THR A 200 -7.26 -36.29 -10.22
CA THR A 200 -6.07 -35.84 -9.49
C THR A 200 -6.18 -34.34 -9.17
N LYS A 201 -5.35 -33.87 -8.22
CA LYS A 201 -5.23 -32.45 -7.91
C LYS A 201 -4.78 -31.64 -9.13
N GLU A 202 -3.90 -32.21 -9.94
CA GLU A 202 -3.39 -31.62 -11.17
C GLU A 202 -4.50 -31.45 -12.23
N ASP A 203 -5.46 -32.38 -12.28
CA ASP A 203 -6.62 -32.27 -13.20
C ASP A 203 -7.51 -31.09 -12.81
N ILE A 204 -7.77 -30.93 -11.51
CA ILE A 204 -8.56 -29.79 -10.98
C ILE A 204 -7.81 -28.48 -11.30
N GLN A 205 -6.51 -28.39 -10.99
CA GLN A 205 -5.72 -27.21 -11.23
C GLN A 205 -5.66 -26.83 -12.72
N ARG A 206 -5.46 -27.84 -13.60
CA ARG A 206 -5.47 -27.64 -15.05
C ARG A 206 -6.82 -27.14 -15.55
N THR A 207 -7.91 -27.71 -15.05
CA THR A 207 -9.26 -27.31 -15.43
C THR A 207 -9.54 -25.87 -15.01
N LEU A 208 -9.21 -25.50 -13.77
CA LEU A 208 -9.33 -24.13 -13.29
C LEU A 208 -8.52 -23.13 -14.12
N THR A 209 -7.26 -23.46 -14.41
CA THR A 209 -6.38 -22.59 -15.20
C THR A 209 -6.89 -22.43 -16.64
N ASN A 210 -7.39 -23.49 -17.25
CA ASN A 210 -7.87 -23.45 -18.62
C ASN A 210 -9.23 -22.75 -18.80
N GLN A 211 -10.07 -22.72 -17.76
CA GLN A 211 -11.39 -22.10 -17.84
C GLN A 211 -11.46 -20.69 -17.28
N ASN A 212 -10.55 -20.31 -16.37
CA ASN A 212 -10.48 -18.94 -15.87
C ASN A 212 -9.69 -18.06 -16.84
N ILE A 213 -10.18 -17.90 -18.04
CA ILE A 213 -9.50 -17.14 -19.09
C ILE A 213 -10.36 -15.94 -19.49
N VAL A 214 -9.79 -14.75 -19.39
CA VAL A 214 -10.36 -13.55 -20.00
C VAL A 214 -9.77 -13.41 -21.40
N VAL A 215 -10.55 -13.73 -22.43
CA VAL A 215 -10.14 -13.59 -23.82
C VAL A 215 -10.85 -12.41 -24.45
N ASP A 216 -10.11 -11.59 -25.18
CA ASP A 216 -10.73 -10.58 -26.04
C ASP A 216 -11.32 -11.26 -27.28
N ALA A 217 -12.64 -11.49 -27.29
CA ALA A 217 -13.36 -12.06 -28.41
C ALA A 217 -13.79 -11.01 -29.45
N GLY A 218 -13.28 -9.77 -29.34
CA GLY A 218 -13.57 -8.68 -30.25
C GLY A 218 -14.91 -7.99 -29.99
N SER A 219 -15.41 -7.30 -31.00
CA SER A 219 -16.67 -6.54 -30.93
C SER A 219 -17.45 -6.71 -32.21
N VAL A 220 -18.77 -6.65 -32.10
CA VAL A 220 -19.71 -6.67 -33.25
C VAL A 220 -20.38 -5.32 -33.32
N ASP A 221 -20.30 -4.71 -34.52
CA ASP A 221 -20.96 -3.46 -34.80
C ASP A 221 -22.39 -3.75 -35.34
N LEU A 222 -23.40 -3.36 -34.56
CA LEU A 222 -24.80 -3.48 -34.92
C LEU A 222 -25.40 -2.08 -35.02
N GLN A 223 -25.67 -1.67 -36.25
CA GLN A 223 -26.16 -0.31 -36.60
C GLN A 223 -25.20 0.77 -36.04
N ASP A 224 -25.65 1.60 -35.09
CA ASP A 224 -24.87 2.69 -34.51
C ASP A 224 -24.22 2.34 -33.16
N GLN A 225 -24.26 1.07 -32.73
CA GLN A 225 -23.72 0.64 -31.45
C GLN A 225 -22.73 -0.49 -31.62
N ARG A 226 -21.61 -0.37 -30.86
CA ARG A 226 -20.57 -1.37 -30.79
C ARG A 226 -20.75 -2.24 -29.56
N PHE A 227 -21.01 -3.53 -29.74
CA PHE A 227 -21.15 -4.49 -28.68
C PHE A 227 -19.87 -5.31 -28.52
N ARG A 228 -19.32 -5.32 -27.31
CA ARG A 228 -18.20 -6.18 -26.97
C ARG A 228 -18.71 -7.60 -26.82
N VAL A 229 -18.07 -8.55 -27.51
CA VAL A 229 -18.31 -9.97 -27.27
C VAL A 229 -17.50 -10.37 -26.03
N ALA A 230 -18.18 -10.69 -24.92
CA ALA A 230 -17.54 -11.19 -23.72
C ALA A 230 -17.76 -12.72 -23.65
N PRO A 231 -16.74 -13.53 -23.96
CA PRO A 231 -16.83 -14.97 -23.70
C PRO A 231 -16.89 -15.16 -22.19
N THR A 232 -17.82 -15.95 -21.74
CA THR A 232 -17.98 -16.31 -20.34
C THR A 232 -16.87 -17.29 -19.94
N GLY A 233 -15.88 -16.84 -19.18
CA GLY A 233 -14.74 -17.65 -18.73
C GLY A 233 -14.21 -17.23 -17.36
N GLU A 234 -14.66 -16.07 -16.86
CA GLU A 234 -14.26 -15.57 -15.56
C GLU A 234 -15.23 -16.10 -14.48
N PHE A 235 -14.68 -16.70 -13.42
CA PHE A 235 -15.48 -17.13 -12.28
C PHE A 235 -15.87 -15.93 -11.42
N THR A 236 -17.16 -15.73 -11.25
CA THR A 236 -17.71 -14.63 -10.44
C THR A 236 -18.13 -15.09 -9.05
N SER A 237 -18.40 -16.37 -8.89
CA SER A 237 -18.89 -16.96 -7.63
C SER A 237 -18.26 -18.32 -7.32
N PRO A 238 -18.25 -18.75 -6.04
CA PRO A 238 -17.83 -20.10 -5.65
C PRO A 238 -18.70 -21.20 -6.25
N GLU A 239 -19.97 -20.91 -6.51
CA GLU A 239 -20.95 -21.85 -7.08
C GLU A 239 -20.58 -22.19 -8.52
N GLU A 240 -20.12 -21.22 -9.31
CA GLU A 240 -19.65 -21.45 -10.68
C GLU A 240 -18.43 -22.38 -10.71
N ILE A 241 -17.53 -22.23 -9.72
CA ILE A 241 -16.38 -23.12 -9.55
C ILE A 241 -16.84 -24.51 -9.12
N ALA A 242 -17.83 -24.61 -8.24
CA ALA A 242 -18.40 -25.89 -7.81
C ALA A 242 -19.08 -26.66 -8.98
N ASP A 243 -19.66 -25.92 -9.93
CA ASP A 243 -20.29 -26.47 -11.12
C ASP A 243 -19.33 -26.82 -12.26
N LEU A 244 -18.04 -26.52 -12.07
CA LEU A 244 -17.02 -26.76 -13.07
C LEU A 244 -16.88 -28.27 -13.35
N ALA A 245 -16.93 -28.63 -14.63
CA ALA A 245 -16.74 -30.00 -15.09
C ALA A 245 -15.24 -30.34 -15.13
N VAL A 246 -14.85 -31.37 -14.41
CA VAL A 246 -13.49 -31.89 -14.35
C VAL A 246 -13.40 -33.21 -15.08
N THR A 247 -12.39 -33.34 -15.95
CA THR A 247 -12.14 -34.60 -16.67
C THR A 247 -10.84 -35.20 -16.12
N GLY A 248 -10.93 -36.37 -15.53
CA GLY A 248 -9.76 -37.08 -15.01
C GLY A 248 -8.85 -37.60 -16.14
N THR A 249 -7.57 -37.38 -16.01
CA THR A 249 -6.55 -37.81 -16.98
C THR A 249 -6.50 -39.33 -17.07
N THR A 250 -6.74 -40.02 -15.96
CA THR A 250 -6.77 -41.51 -15.88
C THR A 250 -7.91 -42.08 -16.70
N MET A 251 -9.05 -41.43 -16.72
CA MET A 251 -10.23 -41.85 -17.51
C MET A 251 -9.99 -41.63 -19.01
N SER A 252 -9.39 -40.50 -19.38
CA SER A 252 -9.02 -40.20 -20.78
C SER A 252 -7.95 -41.15 -21.31
N GLY A 253 -6.92 -41.49 -20.52
CA GLY A 253 -5.89 -42.46 -20.87
C GLY A 253 -6.47 -43.90 -21.00
N MET A 254 -7.36 -44.28 -20.10
CA MET A 254 -7.99 -45.62 -20.15
C MET A 254 -8.99 -45.74 -21.32
N MET A 255 -9.68 -44.67 -21.70
CA MET A 255 -10.55 -44.65 -22.90
C MET A 255 -9.67 -44.68 -24.19
N ALA A 256 -8.59 -43.92 -24.25
CA ALA A 256 -7.67 -43.96 -25.38
C ALA A 256 -6.99 -45.30 -25.52
N TYR A 257 -6.61 -45.96 -24.42
CA TYR A 257 -6.01 -47.32 -24.43
C TYR A 257 -7.03 -48.36 -24.83
N ARG A 258 -8.29 -48.30 -24.34
CA ARG A 258 -9.38 -49.22 -24.76
C ARG A 258 -9.76 -49.02 -26.21
N SER A 259 -9.80 -47.80 -26.73
CA SER A 259 -10.03 -47.54 -28.17
C SER A 259 -8.90 -48.05 -29.05
N ALA A 260 -7.65 -47.94 -28.62
CA ALA A 260 -6.51 -48.47 -29.31
C ALA A 260 -6.48 -50.03 -29.31
N LEU A 261 -6.85 -50.66 -28.18
CA LEU A 261 -6.98 -52.12 -28.09
C LEU A 261 -8.19 -52.62 -28.88
N GLY A 262 -9.32 -51.88 -28.89
CA GLY A 262 -10.50 -52.21 -29.70
C GLY A 262 -10.21 -52.14 -31.21
N ALA A 263 -9.36 -51.21 -31.65
CA ALA A 263 -9.00 -51.09 -33.06
C ALA A 263 -8.10 -52.23 -33.57
N VAL A 264 -7.39 -52.93 -32.67
CA VAL A 264 -6.53 -54.08 -33.02
C VAL A 264 -7.32 -55.39 -33.06
N SER A 265 -8.49 -55.49 -32.40
CA SER A 265 -9.22 -56.74 -32.17
C SER A 265 -10.50 -56.93 -33.02
N SER A 266 -10.94 -55.96 -33.78
CA SER A 266 -12.19 -56.14 -34.55
C SER A 266 -12.12 -55.58 -35.97
N GLY A 267 -11.96 -56.53 -36.93
CA GLY A 267 -12.37 -56.31 -38.33
C GLY A 267 -13.86 -56.40 -38.50
N ASP A 268 -14.68 -55.84 -37.60
CA ASP A 268 -16.12 -55.79 -37.75
C ASP A 268 -16.74 -54.42 -37.46
N ARG A 269 -17.78 -54.18 -38.23
CA ARG A 269 -18.46 -52.90 -38.48
C ARG A 269 -19.12 -52.30 -37.23
N GLY A 270 -18.86 -51.06 -37.01
CA GLY A 270 -19.82 -50.01 -36.71
C GLY A 270 -20.88 -50.30 -35.62
N GLN A 271 -20.49 -50.24 -34.34
CA GLN A 271 -21.40 -49.77 -33.29
C GLN A 271 -20.71 -48.60 -32.60
N HIS A 272 -21.24 -47.39 -32.83
CA HIS A 272 -20.97 -46.22 -32.01
C HIS A 272 -21.41 -46.54 -30.58
N MET A 273 -20.49 -47.04 -29.75
CA MET A 273 -20.65 -46.91 -28.31
C MET A 273 -20.45 -45.43 -27.96
N GLN A 274 -21.54 -44.69 -27.91
CA GLN A 274 -21.65 -43.49 -27.12
C GLN A 274 -21.42 -43.89 -25.66
N GLY A 275 -20.17 -43.93 -25.25
CA GLY A 275 -19.85 -43.84 -23.83
C GLY A 275 -20.27 -42.44 -23.40
N GLU A 276 -21.41 -42.29 -22.78
CA GLU A 276 -21.78 -41.12 -22.00
C GLU A 276 -20.68 -40.97 -20.94
N GLY A 277 -19.65 -40.17 -21.24
CA GLY A 277 -18.66 -39.77 -20.26
C GLY A 277 -19.43 -38.97 -19.19
N GLN A 278 -19.53 -39.55 -18.01
CA GLN A 278 -20.19 -38.90 -16.89
C GLN A 278 -19.45 -37.60 -16.63
N ILE A 279 -20.13 -36.47 -16.82
CA ILE A 279 -19.59 -35.14 -16.53
C ILE A 279 -19.54 -35.03 -15.00
N LEU A 280 -18.32 -35.07 -14.43
CA LEU A 280 -18.11 -34.92 -13.00
C LEU A 280 -17.87 -33.46 -12.70
N ARG A 281 -18.55 -32.91 -11.73
CA ARG A 281 -18.39 -31.53 -11.26
C ARG A 281 -17.66 -31.53 -9.94
N ILE A 282 -16.97 -30.43 -9.62
CA ILE A 282 -16.24 -30.29 -8.35
C ILE A 282 -17.15 -30.55 -7.17
N ARG A 283 -18.42 -30.10 -7.20
CA ARG A 283 -19.42 -30.36 -6.14
C ARG A 283 -19.74 -31.80 -5.89
N ASP A 284 -19.46 -32.70 -6.84
CA ASP A 284 -19.79 -34.14 -6.72
C ASP A 284 -18.77 -34.86 -5.81
N PHE A 285 -17.59 -34.29 -5.61
CA PHE A 285 -16.51 -34.88 -4.82
C PHE A 285 -15.80 -33.89 -3.88
N GLY A 286 -16.27 -32.63 -3.82
CA GLY A 286 -15.69 -31.60 -2.97
C GLY A 286 -16.66 -30.46 -2.65
N THR A 287 -16.21 -29.54 -1.82
CA THR A 287 -16.96 -28.33 -1.48
C THR A 287 -16.11 -27.11 -1.83
N VAL A 288 -16.76 -26.05 -2.30
CA VAL A 288 -16.12 -24.79 -2.67
C VAL A 288 -16.62 -23.69 -1.77
N ASN A 289 -15.72 -23.10 -0.99
CA ASN A 289 -16.06 -22.08 -0.01
C ASN A 289 -15.16 -20.87 -0.17
N ARG A 290 -15.71 -19.65 -0.04
CA ARG A 290 -14.95 -18.44 0.10
C ARG A 290 -14.63 -18.20 1.57
N GLY A 291 -13.37 -18.01 1.90
CA GLY A 291 -12.93 -17.78 3.27
C GLY A 291 -11.70 -16.88 3.34
N TYR A 292 -11.17 -16.74 4.52
CA TYR A 292 -9.90 -16.07 4.78
C TYR A 292 -8.82 -17.10 5.08
N VAL A 293 -7.56 -16.72 4.84
CA VAL A 293 -6.40 -17.58 5.18
C VAL A 293 -6.39 -17.84 6.68
N ASP A 294 -6.30 -19.11 7.07
CA ASP A 294 -6.20 -19.54 8.46
C ASP A 294 -4.89 -20.37 8.64
N PRO A 295 -4.01 -20.06 9.57
CA PRO A 295 -4.06 -18.89 10.47
C PRO A 295 -3.85 -17.56 9.74
N PRO A 296 -4.48 -16.46 10.24
CA PRO A 296 -4.35 -15.14 9.63
C PRO A 296 -2.90 -14.65 9.72
N GLY A 297 -2.36 -14.13 8.60
CA GLY A 297 -0.98 -13.61 8.56
C GLY A 297 -0.80 -12.34 9.39
N THR A 298 -1.83 -11.48 9.43
CA THR A 298 -1.89 -10.26 10.25
C THR A 298 -3.26 -10.14 10.88
N LEU A 299 -3.31 -9.86 12.16
CA LEU A 299 -4.56 -9.64 12.89
C LEU A 299 -4.46 -8.34 13.67
N MET A 300 -5.42 -7.43 13.44
CA MET A 300 -5.54 -6.20 14.20
C MET A 300 -6.73 -6.29 15.17
N ARG A 301 -6.50 -5.82 16.39
CA ARG A 301 -7.53 -5.71 17.42
C ARG A 301 -7.44 -4.34 18.08
N PHE A 302 -8.56 -3.70 18.26
CA PHE A 302 -8.70 -2.48 19.03
C PHE A 302 -9.58 -2.76 20.24
N ASN A 303 -9.08 -2.52 21.44
CA ASN A 303 -9.76 -2.84 22.69
C ASN A 303 -10.28 -4.31 22.78
N GLY A 304 -9.53 -5.24 22.20
CA GLY A 304 -9.89 -6.67 22.18
C GLY A 304 -10.83 -7.09 21.03
N GLN A 305 -11.47 -6.16 20.36
CA GLN A 305 -12.33 -6.43 19.21
C GLN A 305 -11.52 -6.51 17.89
N PRO A 306 -11.86 -7.42 16.97
CA PRO A 306 -11.27 -7.43 15.64
C PRO A 306 -11.57 -6.13 14.91
N GLY A 307 -10.55 -5.57 14.24
CA GLY A 307 -10.70 -4.32 13.52
C GLY A 307 -9.75 -4.24 12.32
N ILE A 308 -9.95 -3.21 11.53
CA ILE A 308 -9.07 -2.83 10.42
C ILE A 308 -8.61 -1.41 10.66
N VAL A 309 -7.32 -1.15 10.49
CA VAL A 309 -6.76 0.19 10.67
C VAL A 309 -6.62 0.87 9.32
N LEU A 310 -7.14 2.10 9.23
CA LEU A 310 -6.86 3.06 8.18
C LEU A 310 -5.64 3.87 8.61
N ALA A 311 -4.53 3.71 7.91
CA ALA A 311 -3.30 4.47 8.12
C ALA A 311 -3.19 5.54 7.03
N LEU A 312 -3.24 6.82 7.42
CA LEU A 312 -3.20 7.95 6.51
C LEU A 312 -1.83 8.63 6.58
N ALA A 313 -1.27 8.93 5.40
CA ALA A 313 -0.05 9.70 5.26
C ALA A 313 -0.34 11.04 4.57
N PRO A 314 0.20 12.17 5.07
CA PRO A 314 0.07 13.47 4.44
C PRO A 314 0.89 13.56 3.15
N LEU A 315 0.50 14.47 2.26
CA LEU A 315 1.34 14.90 1.14
C LEU A 315 2.53 15.69 1.68
N ALA A 316 3.68 15.55 1.00
CA ALA A 316 4.87 16.32 1.29
C ALA A 316 4.58 17.84 1.26
N GLY A 317 5.07 18.57 2.26
CA GLY A 317 4.90 20.04 2.38
C GLY A 317 3.51 20.50 2.85
N VAL A 318 2.59 19.59 3.14
CA VAL A 318 1.25 19.94 3.62
C VAL A 318 1.26 20.15 5.14
N ASN A 319 0.47 21.12 5.61
CA ASN A 319 0.22 21.30 7.03
C ASN A 319 -0.62 20.13 7.59
N ALA A 320 0.00 19.31 8.47
CA ALA A 320 -0.66 18.15 9.06
C ALA A 320 -1.88 18.52 9.92
N VAL A 321 -1.85 19.69 10.56
CA VAL A 321 -2.98 20.18 11.39
C VAL A 321 -4.19 20.50 10.50
N GLU A 322 -3.97 21.16 9.36
CA GLU A 322 -5.05 21.46 8.41
C GLU A 322 -5.62 20.20 7.78
N MET A 323 -4.74 19.25 7.39
CA MET A 323 -5.18 17.95 6.86
C MET A 323 -6.00 17.19 7.91
N GLY A 324 -5.52 17.11 9.17
CA GLY A 324 -6.24 16.44 10.25
C GLY A 324 -7.64 17.01 10.43
N ARG A 325 -7.78 18.33 10.51
CA ARG A 325 -9.09 19.01 10.60
C ARG A 325 -10.01 18.72 9.41
N ALA A 326 -9.45 18.68 8.19
CA ALA A 326 -10.22 18.33 7.00
C ALA A 326 -10.69 16.86 7.01
N VAL A 327 -9.85 15.94 7.53
CA VAL A 327 -10.21 14.53 7.72
C VAL A 327 -11.30 14.40 8.79
N ASP A 328 -11.18 15.09 9.92
CA ASP A 328 -12.19 15.08 10.99
C ASP A 328 -13.54 15.60 10.51
N GLN A 329 -13.52 16.71 9.76
CA GLN A 329 -14.74 17.24 9.16
C GLN A 329 -15.38 16.19 8.25
N ARG A 330 -14.57 15.54 7.37
CA ARG A 330 -15.09 14.53 6.46
C ARG A 330 -15.61 13.30 7.20
N LEU A 331 -14.92 12.84 8.24
CA LEU A 331 -15.39 11.75 9.10
C LEU A 331 -16.71 12.09 9.78
N SER A 332 -16.87 13.32 10.27
CA SER A 332 -18.12 13.79 10.88
C SER A 332 -19.28 13.75 9.88
N GLU A 333 -19.06 14.17 8.62
CA GLU A 333 -20.07 14.10 7.55
C GLU A 333 -20.45 12.65 7.18
N LEU A 334 -19.48 11.74 7.26
CA LEU A 334 -19.67 10.34 6.92
C LEU A 334 -20.29 9.53 8.07
N LYS A 335 -20.15 10.00 9.30
CA LYS A 335 -20.61 9.29 10.51
C LYS A 335 -22.11 8.97 10.48
N ASP A 336 -22.92 9.88 9.94
CA ASP A 336 -24.36 9.69 9.81
C ASP A 336 -24.74 8.63 8.74
N ASN A 337 -23.82 8.33 7.84
CA ASN A 337 -23.99 7.34 6.78
C ASN A 337 -23.39 5.96 7.12
N LEU A 338 -22.67 5.87 8.25
CA LEU A 338 -22.12 4.59 8.69
C LEU A 338 -23.23 3.70 9.27
N PRO A 339 -23.22 2.40 8.97
CA PRO A 339 -24.15 1.46 9.59
C PRO A 339 -24.00 1.45 11.12
N VAL A 340 -25.13 1.32 11.82
CA VAL A 340 -25.17 1.26 13.30
C VAL A 340 -24.34 0.08 13.79
N GLY A 341 -23.40 0.34 14.73
CA GLY A 341 -22.48 -0.68 15.27
C GLY A 341 -21.08 -0.66 14.65
N ILE A 342 -20.87 0.16 13.60
CA ILE A 342 -19.52 0.46 13.11
C ILE A 342 -18.99 1.70 13.82
N GLU A 343 -17.84 1.55 14.45
CA GLU A 343 -17.16 2.62 15.17
C GLU A 343 -15.82 2.93 14.50
N VAL A 344 -15.52 4.22 14.39
CA VAL A 344 -14.22 4.73 13.94
C VAL A 344 -13.56 5.38 15.13
N ASN A 345 -12.46 4.81 15.58
CA ASN A 345 -11.74 5.24 16.78
C ASN A 345 -10.33 5.71 16.37
N GLU A 346 -9.92 6.84 16.90
CA GLU A 346 -8.57 7.38 16.72
C GLU A 346 -7.57 6.60 17.57
N ILE A 347 -6.48 6.14 16.95
CA ILE A 347 -5.34 5.53 17.64
C ILE A 347 -4.23 6.56 17.84
N THR A 348 -3.92 7.29 16.79
CA THR A 348 -2.92 8.34 16.75
C THR A 348 -3.41 9.44 15.84
N TRP A 349 -3.31 10.68 16.33
CA TRP A 349 -3.77 11.87 15.59
C TRP A 349 -2.69 12.92 15.60
N GLN A 350 -1.85 12.93 14.57
CA GLN A 350 -0.67 13.78 14.48
C GLN A 350 -0.99 15.27 14.56
N SER A 351 -2.16 15.70 14.06
CA SER A 351 -2.57 17.11 14.15
C SER A 351 -2.66 17.61 15.58
N ASP A 352 -3.19 16.80 16.50
CA ASP A 352 -3.38 17.19 17.90
C ASP A 352 -2.04 17.27 18.63
N ILE A 353 -1.16 16.30 18.35
CA ILE A 353 0.21 16.27 18.90
C ILE A 353 0.99 17.50 18.46
N VAL A 354 0.88 17.88 17.20
CA VAL A 354 1.54 19.06 16.63
C VAL A 354 0.96 20.34 17.19
N ASP A 355 -0.38 20.45 17.25
CA ASP A 355 -1.07 21.65 17.77
C ASP A 355 -0.74 21.88 19.26
N GLU A 356 -0.74 20.82 20.09
CA GLU A 356 -0.33 20.87 21.49
C GLU A 356 1.14 21.30 21.64
N SER A 357 2.04 20.74 20.83
CA SER A 357 3.47 21.07 20.84
C SER A 357 3.72 22.52 20.46
N ILE A 358 3.06 23.04 19.41
CA ILE A 358 3.16 24.44 18.99
C ILE A 358 2.58 25.37 20.06
N MET A 359 1.43 25.04 20.62
CA MET A 359 0.83 25.85 21.67
C MET A 359 1.72 25.89 22.93
N GLY A 360 2.29 24.74 23.32
CA GLY A 360 3.25 24.67 24.42
C GLY A 360 4.49 25.54 24.17
N PHE A 361 5.05 25.47 22.94
CA PHE A 361 6.16 26.33 22.54
C PHE A 361 5.80 27.84 22.62
N MET A 362 4.63 28.22 22.09
CA MET A 362 4.16 29.61 22.11
C MET A 362 3.98 30.14 23.54
N VAL A 363 3.42 29.34 24.44
CA VAL A 363 3.26 29.69 25.85
C VAL A 363 4.64 29.92 26.51
N ASN A 364 5.60 29.00 26.27
CA ASN A 364 6.95 29.11 26.80
C ASN A 364 7.68 30.34 26.24
N LEU A 365 7.52 30.63 24.96
CA LEU A 365 8.09 31.82 24.32
C LEU A 365 7.53 33.11 24.93
N ILE A 366 6.21 33.20 25.11
CA ILE A 366 5.57 34.36 25.73
C ILE A 366 6.05 34.54 27.19
N GLN A 367 6.15 33.44 27.94
CA GLN A 367 6.68 33.47 29.33
C GLN A 367 8.13 33.98 29.36
N ALA A 368 8.99 33.48 28.48
CA ALA A 368 10.38 33.92 28.36
C ALA A 368 10.47 35.45 28.06
N ILE A 369 9.67 35.92 27.10
CA ILE A 369 9.57 37.32 26.75
C ILE A 369 9.12 38.15 27.95
N VAL A 370 8.09 37.75 28.67
CA VAL A 370 7.59 38.43 29.85
C VAL A 370 8.65 38.52 30.95
N ILE A 371 9.37 37.41 31.22
CA ILE A 371 10.43 37.37 32.22
C ILE A 371 11.55 38.36 31.84
N VAL A 372 12.00 38.36 30.58
CA VAL A 372 13.04 39.30 30.10
C VAL A 372 12.57 40.73 30.23
N LEU A 373 11.32 41.05 29.86
CA LEU A 373 10.77 42.40 30.00
C LEU A 373 10.71 42.84 31.46
N VAL A 374 10.32 41.96 32.37
CA VAL A 374 10.26 42.26 33.82
C VAL A 374 11.65 42.54 34.37
N VAL A 375 12.64 41.72 34.03
CA VAL A 375 14.03 41.92 34.46
C VAL A 375 14.63 43.20 33.92
N LEU A 376 14.42 43.52 32.63
CA LEU A 376 14.86 44.75 32.02
C LEU A 376 14.17 45.98 32.62
N ALA A 377 12.84 45.89 32.89
CA ALA A 377 12.12 46.97 33.53
C ALA A 377 12.60 47.24 34.98
N ALA A 378 12.91 46.16 35.72
CA ALA A 378 13.41 46.28 37.09
C ALA A 378 14.83 46.85 37.18
N THR A 379 15.70 46.53 36.20
CA THR A 379 17.14 46.95 36.21
C THR A 379 17.36 48.32 35.53
N MET A 380 16.68 48.58 34.40
CA MET A 380 16.90 49.78 33.58
C MET A 380 15.74 50.77 33.60
N GLY A 381 14.70 50.50 34.34
CA GLY A 381 13.48 51.29 34.38
C GLY A 381 12.49 50.96 33.28
N LEU A 382 11.21 51.20 33.54
CA LEU A 382 10.09 50.71 32.72
C LEU A 382 10.16 51.19 31.25
N ARG A 383 10.56 52.44 31.01
CA ARG A 383 10.59 53.02 29.65
C ARG A 383 11.70 52.38 28.79
N VAL A 384 12.87 52.19 29.37
CA VAL A 384 14.03 51.62 28.68
C VAL A 384 13.87 50.12 28.51
N GLY A 385 13.34 49.45 29.54
CA GLY A 385 13.07 48.00 29.50
C GLY A 385 12.07 47.60 28.41
N ILE A 386 10.96 48.35 28.26
CA ILE A 386 10.01 48.08 27.16
C ILE A 386 10.62 48.33 25.80
N LEU A 387 11.41 49.40 25.65
CA LEU A 387 12.02 49.75 24.36
C LEU A 387 13.04 48.71 23.90
N ILE A 388 13.87 48.21 24.80
CA ILE A 388 14.86 47.14 24.51
C ILE A 388 14.16 45.80 24.28
N GLY A 389 13.14 45.49 25.11
CA GLY A 389 12.40 44.24 24.98
C GLY A 389 11.66 44.16 23.67
N VAL A 390 10.98 45.22 23.25
CA VAL A 390 10.28 45.27 21.95
C VAL A 390 11.30 45.23 20.79
N SER A 391 12.44 45.89 20.89
CA SER A 391 13.46 45.84 19.84
C SER A 391 14.12 44.45 19.76
N GLY A 392 14.36 43.78 20.90
CA GLY A 392 14.91 42.42 20.93
C GLY A 392 13.91 41.36 20.42
N LEU A 393 12.60 41.63 20.44
CA LEU A 393 11.57 40.80 19.84
C LEU A 393 11.50 40.91 18.30
N ILE A 394 11.87 42.08 17.78
CA ILE A 394 11.82 42.37 16.33
C ILE A 394 13.16 41.98 15.63
N PHE A 395 14.24 41.94 16.37
CA PHE A 395 15.60 41.57 15.88
C PHE A 395 16.23 40.52 16.79
N PRO A 396 15.79 39.26 16.69
CA PRO A 396 16.41 38.15 17.40
C PRO A 396 17.82 37.85 16.86
#